data_a696aba694b013e0976b694bea22840d
#
_entry.id   a696aba694b013e0976b694bea22840d
#
_cell.length_a   1.000
_cell.length_b   1.000
_cell.length_c   1.000
_cell.angle_alpha   90.00
_cell.angle_beta   90.00
_cell.angle_gamma   90.00
#
_symmetry.space_group_name_H-M   'P 1'
#
loop_
_entity.id
_entity.type
_entity.pdbx_description
1 polymer ?
#
loop_
_entity_poly.entity_id
_entity_poly.type
_entity_poly.pdbx_seq_one_letter_code
_entity_poly.pdbx_strand_id
1 'polypeptide(L)'
;AAEGATALLPLYFLSEKDVILIDTGYAKLDRAGLTSLIDANGWRLRAILCSHAHFDHTGNVHYLQQRYGTLAAAQIIEAGISVNPDAYRANYVALTYGKSREIFLEECFIADAIIPADADHLDFCGECFGILQLPGHSAGHIGIVTPDGVAYLGDCLIDQGQIDAAKLPTSMFI
;
A
#
# COMPACT_ATOMS: atom_id res chain seq x y z
N ALA A 1 -4.30 -17.24 -0.40
CA ALA A 1 -3.84 -16.35 0.66
C ALA A 1 -2.79 -17.11 1.46
N ALA A 2 -1.65 -16.49 1.74
CA ALA A 2 -0.68 -17.06 2.67
C ALA A 2 -1.32 -17.12 4.06
N GLU A 3 -1.23 -18.25 4.75
CA GLU A 3 -1.62 -18.34 6.15
C GLU A 3 -0.82 -17.30 6.96
N GLY A 4 -1.52 -16.37 7.61
CA GLY A 4 -0.94 -15.30 8.40
C GLY A 4 -0.90 -13.92 7.75
N ALA A 5 -1.39 -13.76 6.52
CA ALA A 5 -1.55 -12.43 5.92
C ALA A 5 -2.64 -11.65 6.69
N THR A 6 -2.27 -10.44 7.12
CA THR A 6 -3.18 -9.55 7.87
C THR A 6 -4.03 -8.69 6.94
N ALA A 7 -3.67 -8.63 5.66
CA ALA A 7 -4.35 -7.85 4.63
C ALA A 7 -4.47 -8.63 3.32
N LEU A 8 -5.41 -8.23 2.47
CA LEU A 8 -5.48 -8.67 1.09
C LEU A 8 -4.44 -7.88 0.29
N LEU A 9 -3.47 -8.60 -0.29
CA LEU A 9 -2.40 -8.03 -1.12
C LEU A 9 -2.60 -8.50 -2.57
N PRO A 10 -3.34 -7.76 -3.40
CA PRO A 10 -3.60 -8.14 -4.78
C PRO A 10 -2.34 -8.09 -5.65
N LEU A 11 -2.24 -9.06 -6.56
CA LEU A 11 -1.21 -9.10 -7.59
C LEU A 11 -1.89 -8.94 -8.95
N TYR A 12 -1.41 -7.98 -9.74
CA TYR A 12 -1.76 -7.83 -11.13
C TYR A 12 -0.63 -8.39 -12.02
N PHE A 13 -0.96 -9.27 -12.95
CA PHE A 13 0.02 -9.94 -13.82
C PHE A 13 0.17 -9.19 -15.15
N LEU A 14 1.35 -8.60 -15.38
CA LEU A 14 1.74 -8.02 -16.67
C LEU A 14 2.09 -9.12 -17.68
N SER A 15 2.59 -10.25 -17.19
CA SER A 15 2.93 -11.45 -17.96
C SER A 15 2.91 -12.67 -17.02
N GLU A 16 3.28 -13.85 -17.51
CA GLU A 16 3.40 -15.04 -16.65
C GLU A 16 4.39 -14.86 -15.48
N LYS A 17 5.34 -13.95 -15.59
CA LYS A 17 6.41 -13.75 -14.60
C LYS A 17 6.52 -12.33 -14.06
N ASP A 18 5.99 -11.33 -14.77
CA ASP A 18 6.04 -9.95 -14.32
C ASP A 18 4.77 -9.58 -13.59
N VAL A 19 4.91 -9.06 -12.37
CA VAL A 19 3.78 -8.73 -11.50
C VAL A 19 3.88 -7.32 -10.94
N ILE A 20 2.73 -6.73 -10.71
CA ILE A 20 2.54 -5.51 -9.91
C ILE A 20 1.80 -5.91 -8.65
N LEU A 21 2.26 -5.40 -7.52
CA LEU A 21 1.64 -5.59 -6.21
C LEU A 21 0.83 -4.33 -5.85
N ILE A 22 -0.37 -4.49 -5.32
CA ILE A 22 -1.14 -3.39 -4.73
C ILE A 22 -1.06 -3.53 -3.22
N ASP A 23 -0.49 -2.51 -2.58
CA ASP A 23 -0.08 -2.49 -1.18
C ASP A 23 0.89 -3.63 -0.79
N THR A 24 1.43 -3.60 0.42
CA THR A 24 2.53 -4.50 0.82
C THR A 24 2.38 -5.10 2.21
N GLY A 25 1.30 -4.76 2.92
CA GLY A 25 1.07 -5.27 4.26
C GLY A 25 2.03 -4.74 5.34
N TYR A 26 1.95 -5.32 6.51
CA TYR A 26 2.82 -5.02 7.64
C TYR A 26 4.25 -5.50 7.44
N ALA A 27 5.22 -4.66 7.76
CA ALA A 27 6.65 -5.01 7.66
C ALA A 27 7.01 -6.32 8.36
N LYS A 28 6.53 -6.52 9.59
CA LYS A 28 6.92 -7.68 10.41
C LYS A 28 6.06 -8.92 10.18
N LEU A 29 4.81 -8.76 9.80
CA LEU A 29 3.86 -9.87 9.71
C LEU A 29 3.82 -10.47 8.30
N ASP A 30 3.83 -9.62 7.27
CA ASP A 30 3.55 -10.05 5.90
C ASP A 30 4.82 -10.23 5.05
N ARG A 31 5.96 -9.61 5.44
CA ARG A 31 7.21 -9.61 4.67
C ARG A 31 7.68 -11.00 4.27
N ALA A 32 7.76 -11.92 5.22
CA ALA A 32 8.30 -13.26 4.98
C ALA A 32 7.39 -14.07 4.04
N GLY A 33 6.08 -14.02 4.25
CA GLY A 33 5.10 -14.68 3.39
C GLY A 33 5.11 -14.13 1.98
N LEU A 34 5.10 -12.80 1.84
CA LEU A 34 5.11 -12.11 0.56
C LEU A 34 6.38 -12.41 -0.25
N THR A 35 7.56 -12.32 0.37
CA THR A 35 8.83 -12.62 -0.31
C THR A 35 8.94 -14.09 -0.69
N SER A 36 8.52 -15.01 0.19
CA SER A 36 8.48 -16.44 -0.11
C SER A 36 7.58 -16.75 -1.29
N LEU A 37 6.42 -16.10 -1.37
CA LEU A 37 5.49 -16.28 -2.49
C LEU A 37 6.09 -15.79 -3.82
N ILE A 38 6.71 -14.60 -3.83
CA ILE A 38 7.37 -14.03 -5.02
C ILE A 38 8.51 -14.95 -5.48
N ASP A 39 9.41 -15.32 -4.56
CA ASP A 39 10.61 -16.10 -4.85
C ASP A 39 10.26 -17.54 -5.34
N ALA A 40 9.32 -18.21 -4.66
CA ALA A 40 8.92 -19.57 -5.00
C ALA A 40 8.27 -19.68 -6.40
N ASN A 41 7.58 -18.64 -6.84
CA ASN A 41 6.98 -18.60 -8.18
C ASN A 41 7.94 -18.05 -9.25
N GLY A 42 9.10 -17.54 -8.84
CA GLY A 42 10.06 -16.89 -9.72
C GLY A 42 9.48 -15.65 -10.39
N TRP A 43 8.60 -14.93 -9.69
CA TRP A 43 8.01 -13.70 -10.21
C TRP A 43 9.00 -12.53 -10.11
N ARG A 44 8.90 -11.63 -11.09
CA ARG A 44 9.61 -10.35 -11.10
C ARG A 44 8.64 -9.27 -10.64
N LEU A 45 8.82 -8.79 -9.43
CA LEU A 45 8.02 -7.67 -8.91
C LEU A 45 8.48 -6.39 -9.60
N ARG A 46 7.68 -5.92 -10.56
CA ARG A 46 8.01 -4.75 -11.39
C ARG A 46 7.67 -3.44 -10.70
N ALA A 47 6.53 -3.42 -10.01
CA ALA A 47 6.06 -2.23 -9.36
C ALA A 47 5.16 -2.54 -8.15
N ILE A 48 4.98 -1.51 -7.33
CA ILE A 48 4.03 -1.46 -6.22
C ILE A 48 3.16 -0.23 -6.43
N LEU A 49 1.85 -0.40 -6.35
CA LEU A 49 0.87 0.69 -6.31
C LEU A 49 0.37 0.83 -4.87
N CYS A 50 0.58 1.98 -4.24
CA CYS A 50 0.18 2.23 -2.87
C CYS A 50 -1.20 2.91 -2.84
N SER A 51 -2.17 2.32 -2.13
CA SER A 51 -3.48 2.94 -1.93
C SER A 51 -3.40 4.15 -1.01
N HIS A 52 -2.62 4.04 0.07
CA HIS A 52 -2.35 5.12 1.03
C HIS A 52 -1.14 4.77 1.92
N ALA A 53 -0.65 5.72 2.70
CA ALA A 53 0.60 5.59 3.47
C ALA A 53 0.39 5.15 4.92
N HIS A 54 -0.51 4.21 5.20
CA HIS A 54 -0.52 3.52 6.48
C HIS A 54 0.45 2.34 6.46
N PHE A 55 1.07 2.06 7.60
CA PHE A 55 2.17 1.09 7.69
C PHE A 55 1.73 -0.36 7.45
N ASP A 56 0.46 -0.66 7.61
CA ASP A 56 -0.15 -1.94 7.27
C ASP A 56 -0.46 -2.10 5.77
N HIS A 57 -0.27 -1.04 5.00
CA HIS A 57 -0.35 -1.02 3.53
C HIS A 57 1.02 -0.85 2.88
N THR A 58 1.88 0.00 3.45
CA THR A 58 3.17 0.35 2.84
C THR A 58 4.40 -0.13 3.61
N GLY A 59 4.23 -0.91 4.68
CA GLY A 59 5.31 -1.34 5.56
C GLY A 59 6.45 -2.12 4.93
N ASN A 60 6.25 -2.67 3.74
CA ASN A 60 7.28 -3.41 3.03
C ASN A 60 7.78 -2.72 1.75
N VAL A 61 7.27 -1.55 1.37
CA VAL A 61 7.64 -0.88 0.11
C VAL A 61 9.15 -0.68 0.03
N HIS A 62 9.75 -0.02 1.02
CA HIS A 62 11.20 0.21 1.04
C HIS A 62 12.01 -1.08 0.94
N TYR A 63 11.65 -2.08 1.73
CA TYR A 63 12.33 -3.39 1.69
C TYR A 63 12.26 -4.06 0.31
N LEU A 64 11.08 -4.02 -0.33
CA LEU A 64 10.89 -4.62 -1.65
C LEU A 64 11.62 -3.84 -2.74
N GLN A 65 11.68 -2.49 -2.65
CA GLN A 65 12.52 -1.66 -3.52
C GLN A 65 13.99 -2.09 -3.43
N GLN A 66 14.52 -2.26 -2.20
CA GLN A 66 15.91 -2.67 -1.99
C GLN A 66 16.18 -4.10 -2.46
N ARG A 67 15.24 -5.01 -2.25
CA ARG A 67 15.43 -6.44 -2.56
C ARG A 67 15.29 -6.75 -4.05
N TYR A 68 14.28 -6.18 -4.70
CA TYR A 68 13.90 -6.55 -6.06
C TYR A 68 14.15 -5.44 -7.09
N GLY A 69 14.54 -4.25 -6.68
CA GLY A 69 14.65 -3.10 -7.56
C GLY A 69 13.31 -2.65 -8.14
N THR A 70 12.22 -2.91 -7.41
CA THR A 70 10.86 -2.59 -7.83
C THR A 70 10.60 -1.09 -7.74
N LEU A 71 9.74 -0.58 -8.63
CA LEU A 71 9.27 0.81 -8.58
C LEU A 71 8.07 0.93 -7.64
N ALA A 72 7.86 2.11 -7.08
CA ALA A 72 6.68 2.40 -6.27
C ALA A 72 5.94 3.64 -6.81
N ALA A 73 4.62 3.60 -6.82
CA ALA A 73 3.77 4.74 -7.12
C ALA A 73 2.84 5.04 -5.94
N ALA A 74 2.68 6.32 -5.61
CA ALA A 74 1.80 6.79 -4.56
C ALA A 74 1.20 8.15 -4.91
N GLN A 75 0.01 8.42 -4.39
CA GLN A 75 -0.63 9.73 -4.51
C GLN A 75 0.23 10.80 -3.82
N ILE A 76 0.27 12.02 -4.35
CA ILE A 76 1.20 13.08 -3.95
C ILE A 76 1.21 13.37 -2.44
N ILE A 77 0.07 13.34 -1.77
CA ILE A 77 -0.01 13.56 -0.31
C ILE A 77 0.61 12.37 0.42
N GLU A 78 0.27 11.16 0.03
CA GLU A 78 0.77 9.93 0.63
C GLU A 78 2.27 9.75 0.40
N ALA A 79 2.76 10.11 -0.78
CA ALA A 79 4.19 10.15 -1.09
C ALA A 79 4.94 11.16 -0.21
N GLY A 80 4.34 12.32 0.07
CA GLY A 80 4.90 13.31 0.99
C GLY A 80 4.96 12.81 2.44
N ILE A 81 3.99 12.00 2.85
CA ILE A 81 3.97 11.36 4.18
C ILE A 81 5.05 10.28 4.27
N SER A 82 5.16 9.44 3.25
CA SER A 82 6.01 8.24 3.26
C SER A 82 7.52 8.53 3.34
N VAL A 83 7.97 9.70 2.91
CA VAL A 83 9.40 10.07 2.93
C VAL A 83 9.89 10.58 4.29
N ASN A 84 8.99 10.89 5.20
CA ASN A 84 9.33 11.49 6.49
C ASN A 84 8.81 10.64 7.66
N PRO A 85 9.69 10.07 8.49
CA PRO A 85 9.28 9.18 9.58
C PRO A 85 8.39 9.87 10.63
N ASP A 86 8.53 11.17 10.83
CA ASP A 86 7.68 11.92 11.76
C ASP A 86 6.29 12.17 11.17
N ALA A 87 6.19 12.46 9.87
CA ALA A 87 4.91 12.57 9.16
C ALA A 87 4.21 11.20 9.07
N TYR A 88 4.96 10.15 8.72
CA TYR A 88 4.47 8.78 8.66
C TYR A 88 3.92 8.31 10.01
N ARG A 89 4.66 8.56 11.09
CA ARG A 89 4.20 8.30 12.44
C ARG A 89 2.97 9.12 12.81
N ALA A 90 2.94 10.42 12.48
CA ALA A 90 1.84 11.32 12.82
C ALA A 90 0.54 10.94 12.10
N ASN A 91 0.64 10.47 10.86
CA ASN A 91 -0.50 9.97 10.10
C ASN A 91 -1.20 8.77 10.78
N TYR A 92 -0.49 8.08 11.67
CA TYR A 92 -0.98 6.90 12.37
C TYR A 92 -0.99 7.03 13.90
N VAL A 93 -0.83 8.24 14.42
CA VAL A 93 -0.59 8.51 15.85
C VAL A 93 -1.69 7.97 16.77
N ALA A 94 -2.93 7.94 16.31
CA ALA A 94 -4.04 7.43 17.11
C ALA A 94 -3.89 5.94 17.47
N LEU A 95 -3.20 5.17 16.62
CA LEU A 95 -3.04 3.72 16.77
C LEU A 95 -1.61 3.31 17.17
N THR A 96 -0.64 4.21 17.10
CA THR A 96 0.78 3.90 17.35
C THR A 96 1.35 4.62 18.57
N TYR A 97 0.52 5.02 19.49
CA TYR A 97 0.94 5.67 20.72
C TYR A 97 2.05 4.85 21.41
N GLY A 98 3.18 5.48 21.67
CA GLY A 98 4.33 4.84 22.30
C GLY A 98 5.32 4.13 21.37
N LYS A 99 5.06 4.03 20.06
CA LYS A 99 6.06 3.52 19.12
C LYS A 99 7.16 4.55 18.89
N SER A 100 8.40 4.07 18.81
CA SER A 100 9.55 4.94 18.58
C SER A 100 9.64 5.36 17.11
N ARG A 101 10.31 6.49 16.88
CA ARG A 101 10.57 7.00 15.52
C ARG A 101 11.37 6.01 14.66
N GLU A 102 12.26 5.24 15.28
CA GLU A 102 13.14 4.29 14.61
C GLU A 102 12.37 3.19 13.87
N ILE A 103 11.21 2.78 14.38
CA ILE A 103 10.36 1.78 13.72
C ILE A 103 9.93 2.27 12.33
N PHE A 104 9.62 3.56 12.21
CA PHE A 104 9.14 4.15 10.97
C PHE A 104 10.28 4.51 10.00
N LEU A 105 11.51 4.67 10.48
CA LEU A 105 12.67 4.92 9.60
C LEU A 105 12.89 3.80 8.58
N GLU A 106 12.70 2.55 9.01
CA GLU A 106 12.88 1.38 8.14
C GLU A 106 11.72 1.18 7.14
N GLU A 107 10.60 1.84 7.38
CA GLU A 107 9.39 1.71 6.56
C GLU A 107 9.20 2.90 5.60
N CYS A 108 9.92 4.01 5.84
CA CYS A 108 9.90 5.16 4.93
C CYS A 108 10.43 4.78 3.55
N PHE A 109 9.74 5.26 2.52
CA PHE A 109 10.14 5.01 1.12
C PHE A 109 9.98 6.26 0.27
N ILE A 110 10.63 6.26 -0.89
CA ILE A 110 10.47 7.27 -1.92
C ILE A 110 9.69 6.65 -3.06
N ALA A 111 8.58 7.27 -3.44
CA ALA A 111 7.82 6.86 -4.59
C ALA A 111 8.56 7.29 -5.88
N ASP A 112 8.71 6.35 -6.82
CA ASP A 112 9.33 6.60 -8.13
C ASP A 112 8.37 7.32 -9.08
N ALA A 113 7.07 7.09 -8.92
CA ALA A 113 6.01 7.77 -9.65
C ALA A 113 5.03 8.44 -8.67
N ILE A 114 4.76 9.72 -8.92
CA ILE A 114 3.81 10.51 -8.13
C ILE A 114 2.48 10.61 -8.87
N ILE A 115 1.41 10.18 -8.23
CA ILE A 115 0.05 10.29 -8.74
C ILE A 115 -0.51 11.65 -8.31
N PRO A 116 -0.86 12.56 -9.25
CA PRO A 116 -1.47 13.84 -8.91
C PRO A 116 -2.80 13.67 -8.16
N ALA A 117 -3.15 14.68 -7.34
CA ALA A 117 -4.37 14.64 -6.54
C ALA A 117 -5.67 14.68 -7.36
N ASP A 118 -5.58 15.07 -8.62
CA ASP A 118 -6.69 15.15 -9.57
C ASP A 118 -6.59 14.10 -10.69
N ALA A 119 -5.64 13.17 -10.61
CA ALA A 119 -5.49 12.12 -11.60
C ALA A 119 -6.68 11.15 -11.56
N ASP A 120 -7.15 10.73 -12.71
CA ASP A 120 -8.15 9.68 -12.91
C ASP A 120 -7.54 8.38 -13.47
N HIS A 121 -6.27 8.43 -13.86
CA HIS A 121 -5.50 7.26 -14.32
C HIS A 121 -4.01 7.42 -14.04
N LEU A 122 -3.30 6.29 -14.15
CA LEU A 122 -1.84 6.20 -14.07
C LEU A 122 -1.35 5.23 -15.14
N ASP A 123 -0.51 5.71 -16.07
CA ASP A 123 0.25 4.84 -16.96
C ASP A 123 1.51 4.38 -16.25
N PHE A 124 1.60 3.09 -15.94
CA PHE A 124 2.70 2.53 -15.17
C PHE A 124 3.07 1.12 -15.61
N CYS A 125 4.34 0.89 -15.84
CA CYS A 125 4.86 -0.40 -16.35
C CYS A 125 4.20 -0.89 -17.65
N GLY A 126 3.74 0.02 -18.51
CA GLY A 126 3.13 -0.30 -19.80
C GLY A 126 1.63 -0.58 -19.75
N GLU A 127 1.02 -0.43 -18.60
CA GLU A 127 -0.43 -0.60 -18.37
C GLU A 127 -1.06 0.69 -17.87
N CYS A 128 -2.36 0.88 -18.14
CA CYS A 128 -3.14 2.02 -17.68
C CYS A 128 -4.07 1.61 -16.54
N PHE A 129 -3.76 2.07 -15.33
CA PHE A 129 -4.59 1.86 -14.14
C PHE A 129 -5.54 3.02 -13.94
N GLY A 130 -6.82 2.75 -13.69
CA GLY A 130 -7.76 3.77 -13.25
C GLY A 130 -7.47 4.18 -11.80
N ILE A 131 -7.60 5.48 -11.51
CA ILE A 131 -7.39 6.04 -10.18
C ILE A 131 -8.70 6.67 -9.70
N LEU A 132 -9.16 6.24 -8.54
CA LEU A 132 -10.31 6.83 -7.84
C LEU A 132 -9.77 7.62 -6.66
N GLN A 133 -9.97 8.93 -6.65
CA GLN A 133 -9.62 9.76 -5.49
C GLN A 133 -10.64 9.51 -4.37
N LEU A 134 -10.21 8.95 -3.24
CA LEU A 134 -11.05 8.50 -2.12
C LEU A 134 -10.58 9.11 -0.78
N PRO A 135 -10.39 10.44 -0.70
CA PRO A 135 -9.94 11.05 0.56
C PRO A 135 -10.97 10.82 1.68
N GLY A 136 -10.48 10.52 2.87
CA GLY A 136 -11.31 10.26 4.04
C GLY A 136 -10.54 9.49 5.09
N HIS A 137 -10.32 8.20 4.89
CA HIS A 137 -9.49 7.34 5.76
C HIS A 137 -8.05 7.86 5.87
N SER A 138 -7.44 8.26 4.74
CA SER A 138 -6.27 9.15 4.70
C SER A 138 -6.49 10.28 3.71
N ALA A 139 -5.67 11.34 3.78
CA ALA A 139 -5.89 12.55 3.00
C ALA A 139 -5.70 12.36 1.49
N GLY A 140 -4.80 11.47 1.10
CA GLY A 140 -4.51 11.14 -0.30
C GLY A 140 -4.89 9.69 -0.66
N HIS A 141 -5.83 9.08 0.08
CA HIS A 141 -6.28 7.72 -0.20
C HIS A 141 -6.83 7.59 -1.62
N ILE A 142 -6.40 6.55 -2.33
CA ILE A 142 -6.88 6.24 -3.67
C ILE A 142 -7.40 4.80 -3.77
N GLY A 143 -8.41 4.60 -4.62
CA GLY A 143 -8.74 3.31 -5.17
C GLY A 143 -7.98 3.09 -6.47
N ILE A 144 -7.62 1.85 -6.77
CA ILE A 144 -6.86 1.44 -7.95
C ILE A 144 -7.73 0.47 -8.74
N VAL A 145 -7.99 0.81 -10.01
CA VAL A 145 -8.74 -0.05 -10.93
C VAL A 145 -7.75 -0.64 -11.94
N THR A 146 -7.63 -1.95 -11.92
CA THR A 146 -6.73 -2.67 -12.84
C THR A 146 -7.25 -2.66 -14.28
N PRO A 147 -6.40 -2.82 -15.29
CA PRO A 147 -6.81 -2.82 -16.71
C PRO A 147 -7.88 -3.87 -17.05
N ASP A 148 -7.96 -4.97 -16.30
CA ASP A 148 -9.01 -6.00 -16.43
C ASP A 148 -10.29 -5.69 -15.64
N GLY A 149 -10.39 -4.48 -15.06
CA GLY A 149 -11.61 -3.95 -14.46
C GLY A 149 -11.85 -4.34 -13.00
N VAL A 150 -10.84 -4.84 -12.29
CA VAL A 150 -10.94 -5.11 -10.85
C VAL A 150 -10.57 -3.86 -10.06
N ALA A 151 -11.45 -3.42 -9.16
CA ALA A 151 -11.20 -2.30 -8.27
C ALA A 151 -10.69 -2.77 -6.90
N TYR A 152 -9.56 -2.21 -6.47
CA TYR A 152 -9.07 -2.29 -5.11
C TYR A 152 -9.26 -0.94 -4.43
N LEU A 153 -10.03 -0.91 -3.35
CA LEU A 153 -10.47 0.33 -2.72
C LEU A 153 -9.75 0.63 -1.38
N GLY A 154 -8.76 -0.20 -1.03
CA GLY A 154 -8.05 -0.07 0.25
C GLY A 154 -9.03 -0.02 1.43
N ASP A 155 -8.77 0.85 2.37
CA ASP A 155 -9.56 1.03 3.60
C ASP A 155 -10.75 2.00 3.45
N CYS A 156 -11.12 2.35 2.23
CA CYS A 156 -12.33 3.11 1.96
C CYS A 156 -13.62 2.33 2.29
N LEU A 157 -13.57 1.00 2.18
CA LEU A 157 -14.68 0.12 2.53
C LEU A 157 -14.24 -0.91 3.56
N ILE A 158 -14.77 -0.79 4.77
CA ILE A 158 -14.51 -1.72 5.86
C ILE A 158 -15.82 -2.36 6.30
N ASP A 159 -15.79 -3.67 6.50
CA ASP A 159 -16.95 -4.42 6.98
C ASP A 159 -17.33 -4.00 8.40
N GLN A 160 -18.66 -3.86 8.66
CA GLN A 160 -19.17 -3.44 9.98
C GLN A 160 -18.69 -4.37 11.10
N GLY A 161 -18.58 -5.66 10.84
CA GLY A 161 -18.09 -6.62 11.84
C GLY A 161 -16.63 -6.38 12.23
N GLN A 162 -15.80 -5.91 11.30
CA GLN A 162 -14.39 -5.53 11.58
C GLN A 162 -14.34 -4.25 12.44
N ILE A 163 -15.18 -3.26 12.14
CA ILE A 163 -15.28 -2.03 12.94
C ILE A 163 -15.68 -2.38 14.38
N ASP A 164 -16.69 -3.21 14.54
CA ASP A 164 -17.22 -3.63 15.85
C ASP A 164 -16.18 -4.44 16.63
N ALA A 165 -15.47 -5.36 15.98
CA ALA A 165 -14.43 -6.18 16.58
C ALA A 165 -13.22 -5.36 17.02
N ALA A 166 -12.81 -4.37 16.22
CA ALA A 166 -11.70 -3.48 16.52
C ALA A 166 -12.05 -2.37 17.53
N LYS A 167 -13.35 -2.17 17.83
CA LYS A 167 -13.86 -1.09 18.68
C LYS A 167 -13.40 0.30 18.22
N LEU A 168 -13.24 0.46 16.92
CA LEU A 168 -12.82 1.73 16.33
C LEU A 168 -14.00 2.67 16.17
N PRO A 169 -13.81 3.98 16.38
CA PRO A 169 -14.87 4.94 16.09
C PRO A 169 -15.14 4.99 14.58
N THR A 170 -16.42 4.96 14.21
CA THR A 170 -16.86 5.02 12.81
C THR A 170 -16.34 6.25 12.05
N SER A 171 -16.02 7.33 12.77
CA SER A 171 -15.43 8.54 12.19
C SER A 171 -14.02 8.37 11.58
N MET A 172 -13.38 7.22 11.79
CA MET A 172 -12.11 6.91 11.12
C MET A 172 -12.27 6.41 9.67
N PHE A 173 -13.53 6.16 9.24
CA PHE A 173 -13.83 5.51 7.96
C PHE A 173 -14.80 6.33 7.08
N ILE A 174 -14.94 7.63 7.36
CA ILE A 174 -15.80 8.54 6.61
C ILE A 174 -14.94 9.57 5.89
#